data_bbb0870f2624c31ee450de18997a3bba
#
_entry.id   bbb0870f2624c31ee450de18997a3bba
#
_cell.length_a   1.000
_cell.length_b   1.000
_cell.length_c   1.000
_cell.angle_alpha   90.00
_cell.angle_beta   90.00
_cell.angle_gamma   90.00
#
_symmetry.space_group_name_H-M   'P 1'
#
loop_
_entity.id
_entity.type
_entity.pdbx_description
1 polymer ?
#
loop_
_entity_poly.entity_id
_entity_poly.type
_entity_poly.pdbx_seq_one_letter_code
_entity_poly.pdbx_strand_id
1 'polypeptide(L)'
;MKTFDIIVIGGGPAGCAMALDLNCRGYDVALCDQAKFPRDKVCGEFISPGADPILDKLGVLASIEALAPKRLKGVAISSYESAELEIDYPASTETGSRPSSLSVPRYQLDALFLKQVQSTGVKVFEQHKVTDFIFDNGCVAGVRGWDENRTSFSLKAKLVVDAGGRNAVSLKKFSLKQEPKGNGKIAFSAYWQGVRLPDDYCYMHVSRPGYTGISSVGNGRANVVLVVDRSALDGERDERVEKVAKPETFYHHVLMKNCRRREMLQDAEQVEAVRSVESLAFAVRPVPCSG
;
A
#
# COMPACT_ATOMS: atom_id res chain seq x y z
N MET A 1 -17.63 26.94 -10.94
CA MET A 1 -16.83 25.93 -10.19
C MET A 1 -17.78 24.84 -9.76
N LYS A 2 -17.44 23.57 -10.01
CA LYS A 2 -18.30 22.45 -9.62
C LYS A 2 -18.23 22.24 -8.10
N THR A 3 -19.39 22.03 -7.47
CA THR A 3 -19.52 21.84 -6.02
C THR A 3 -20.03 20.43 -5.75
N PHE A 4 -19.45 19.75 -4.77
CA PHE A 4 -19.80 18.41 -4.30
C PHE A 4 -20.18 18.47 -2.82
N ASP A 5 -20.83 17.44 -2.31
CA ASP A 5 -20.96 17.29 -0.87
C ASP A 5 -19.60 16.93 -0.25
N ILE A 6 -18.91 15.98 -0.87
CA ILE A 6 -17.62 15.47 -0.35
C ILE A 6 -16.61 15.30 -1.48
N ILE A 7 -15.36 15.71 -1.21
CA ILE A 7 -14.22 15.37 -2.05
C ILE A 7 -13.31 14.42 -1.29
N VAL A 8 -12.97 13.29 -1.93
CA VAL A 8 -11.99 12.33 -1.44
C VAL A 8 -10.69 12.48 -2.24
N ILE A 9 -9.57 12.65 -1.55
CA ILE A 9 -8.23 12.75 -2.15
C ILE A 9 -7.54 11.38 -2.02
N GLY A 10 -7.16 10.77 -3.14
CA GLY A 10 -6.45 9.48 -3.19
C GLY A 10 -7.36 8.31 -3.55
N GLY A 11 -7.11 7.68 -4.71
CA GLY A 11 -7.82 6.52 -5.26
C GLY A 11 -7.21 5.17 -4.83
N GLY A 12 -6.53 5.11 -3.68
CA GLY A 12 -6.13 3.85 -3.06
C GLY A 12 -7.31 3.16 -2.34
N PRO A 13 -7.10 1.97 -1.73
CA PRO A 13 -8.18 1.23 -1.07
C PRO A 13 -8.97 2.05 -0.06
N ALA A 14 -8.31 2.88 0.75
CA ALA A 14 -8.97 3.72 1.75
C ALA A 14 -9.89 4.77 1.11
N GLY A 15 -9.41 5.47 0.08
CA GLY A 15 -10.21 6.50 -0.59
C GLY A 15 -11.34 5.91 -1.42
N CYS A 16 -11.10 4.81 -2.12
CA CYS A 16 -12.17 4.12 -2.85
C CYS A 16 -13.24 3.57 -1.91
N ALA A 17 -12.85 2.93 -0.79
CA ALA A 17 -13.79 2.44 0.21
C ALA A 17 -14.65 3.58 0.79
N MET A 18 -14.02 4.71 1.13
CA MET A 18 -14.71 5.90 1.61
C MET A 18 -15.68 6.46 0.55
N ALA A 19 -15.23 6.58 -0.70
CA ALA A 19 -16.07 7.10 -1.78
C ALA A 19 -17.30 6.20 -2.04
N LEU A 20 -17.13 4.87 -2.00
CA LEU A 20 -18.21 3.90 -2.16
C LEU A 20 -19.24 4.00 -1.02
N ASP A 21 -18.78 4.01 0.23
CA ASP A 21 -19.68 4.07 1.40
C ASP A 21 -20.44 5.41 1.44
N LEU A 22 -19.78 6.52 1.15
CA LEU A 22 -20.42 7.84 1.13
C LEU A 22 -21.44 7.97 -0.02
N ASN A 23 -21.11 7.46 -1.21
CA ASN A 23 -22.04 7.44 -2.33
C ASN A 23 -23.26 6.56 -2.05
N CYS A 24 -23.07 5.41 -1.42
CA CYS A 24 -24.16 4.54 -0.98
C CYS A 24 -25.11 5.23 0.02
N ARG A 25 -24.63 6.21 0.77
CA ARG A 25 -25.42 7.06 1.68
C ARG A 25 -26.10 8.24 0.99
N GLY A 26 -25.94 8.38 -0.33
CA GLY A 26 -26.60 9.40 -1.13
C GLY A 26 -25.86 10.73 -1.24
N TYR A 27 -24.60 10.83 -0.81
CA TYR A 27 -23.80 12.03 -0.99
C TYR A 27 -23.28 12.16 -2.43
N ASP A 28 -23.21 13.39 -2.94
CA ASP A 28 -22.53 13.72 -4.20
C ASP A 28 -21.01 13.75 -3.93
N VAL A 29 -20.29 12.73 -4.41
CA VAL A 29 -18.87 12.49 -4.10
C VAL A 29 -18.00 12.68 -5.32
N ALA A 30 -16.90 13.41 -5.15
CA ALA A 30 -15.77 13.42 -6.07
C ALA A 30 -14.57 12.69 -5.50
N LEU A 31 -13.86 11.90 -6.31
CA LEU A 31 -12.60 11.26 -5.96
C LEU A 31 -11.51 11.75 -6.90
N CYS A 32 -10.40 12.29 -6.34
CA CYS A 32 -9.25 12.78 -7.11
C CYS A 32 -8.03 11.92 -6.82
N ASP A 33 -7.34 11.41 -7.84
CA ASP A 33 -6.02 10.79 -7.70
C ASP A 33 -5.04 11.37 -8.72
N GLN A 34 -3.78 11.53 -8.31
CA GLN A 34 -2.72 12.06 -9.17
C GLN A 34 -2.26 11.06 -10.25
N ALA A 35 -2.54 9.78 -10.07
CA ALA A 35 -2.12 8.71 -10.98
C ALA A 35 -3.24 8.38 -11.97
N LYS A 36 -2.84 7.74 -13.07
CA LYS A 36 -3.70 6.96 -13.95
C LYS A 36 -3.63 5.50 -13.52
N PHE A 37 -4.76 4.82 -13.49
CA PHE A 37 -4.83 3.40 -13.10
C PHE A 37 -4.84 2.48 -14.35
N PRO A 38 -4.28 1.26 -14.26
CA PRO A 38 -3.63 0.67 -13.08
C PRO A 38 -2.28 1.34 -12.76
N ARG A 39 -1.94 1.43 -11.47
CA ARG A 39 -0.67 1.99 -11.00
C ARG A 39 0.00 1.13 -9.94
N ASP A 40 1.31 1.15 -9.90
CA ASP A 40 2.09 0.47 -8.90
C ASP A 40 2.08 1.16 -7.53
N LYS A 41 2.24 0.36 -6.49
CA LYS A 41 2.41 0.81 -5.11
C LYS A 41 3.26 -0.18 -4.33
N VAL A 42 4.39 0.23 -3.79
CA VAL A 42 5.19 -0.62 -2.91
C VAL A 42 4.36 -1.03 -1.69
N CYS A 43 4.14 -2.33 -1.53
CA CYS A 43 3.28 -2.93 -0.50
C CYS A 43 3.67 -4.40 -0.31
N GLY A 44 3.29 -5.00 0.83
CA GLY A 44 3.35 -6.45 1.05
C GLY A 44 2.26 -7.24 0.30
N GLU A 45 1.27 -6.54 -0.28
CA GLU A 45 0.19 -7.11 -1.09
C GLU A 45 -0.67 -8.15 -0.37
N PHE A 46 -0.83 -7.94 0.90
CA PHE A 46 -1.46 -8.82 1.82
C PHE A 46 -2.69 -8.15 2.46
N ILE A 47 -3.82 -8.85 2.42
CA ILE A 47 -5.10 -8.41 2.99
C ILE A 47 -5.51 -9.43 4.05
N SER A 48 -5.69 -8.97 5.29
CA SER A 48 -6.04 -9.84 6.41
C SER A 48 -7.41 -10.50 6.24
N PRO A 49 -7.66 -11.66 6.90
CA PRO A 49 -8.91 -12.41 6.76
C PRO A 49 -10.18 -11.62 7.09
N GLY A 50 -10.12 -10.71 8.06
CA GLY A 50 -11.27 -9.87 8.45
C GLY A 50 -11.70 -8.84 7.40
N ALA A 51 -11.01 -8.73 6.27
CA ALA A 51 -11.40 -7.79 5.22
C ALA A 51 -12.51 -8.33 4.29
N ASP A 52 -12.68 -9.63 4.18
CA ASP A 52 -13.66 -10.24 3.26
C ASP A 52 -15.08 -9.64 3.39
N PRO A 53 -15.68 -9.52 4.59
CA PRO A 53 -17.00 -8.93 4.73
C PRO A 53 -17.07 -7.46 4.30
N ILE A 54 -15.96 -6.73 4.49
CA ILE A 54 -15.86 -5.32 4.07
C ILE A 54 -15.78 -5.23 2.55
N LEU A 55 -14.94 -6.08 1.93
CA LEU A 55 -14.78 -6.14 0.47
C LEU A 55 -16.08 -6.56 -0.23
N ASP A 56 -16.84 -7.48 0.39
CA ASP A 56 -18.13 -7.90 -0.10
C ASP A 56 -19.14 -6.76 -0.02
N LYS A 57 -19.26 -6.11 1.12
CA LYS A 57 -20.12 -4.92 1.32
C LYS A 57 -19.82 -3.80 0.32
N LEU A 58 -18.55 -3.61 -0.05
CA LEU A 58 -18.12 -2.62 -1.04
C LEU A 58 -18.33 -3.09 -2.49
N GLY A 59 -18.77 -4.32 -2.71
CA GLY A 59 -19.04 -4.90 -4.03
C GLY A 59 -17.78 -5.22 -4.83
N VAL A 60 -16.62 -5.38 -4.19
CA VAL A 60 -15.35 -5.65 -4.87
C VAL A 60 -14.83 -7.08 -4.69
N LEU A 61 -15.33 -7.82 -3.68
CA LEU A 61 -14.83 -9.16 -3.35
C LEU A 61 -14.93 -10.12 -4.53
N ALA A 62 -16.08 -10.20 -5.19
CA ALA A 62 -16.28 -11.10 -6.34
C ALA A 62 -15.31 -10.79 -7.49
N SER A 63 -15.04 -9.52 -7.75
CA SER A 63 -14.08 -9.09 -8.78
C SER A 63 -12.63 -9.44 -8.41
N ILE A 64 -12.30 -9.39 -7.12
CA ILE A 64 -10.98 -9.82 -6.62
C ILE A 64 -10.85 -11.34 -6.75
N GLU A 65 -11.86 -12.11 -6.36
CA GLU A 65 -11.86 -13.57 -6.49
C GLU A 65 -11.75 -14.03 -7.96
N ALA A 66 -12.34 -13.28 -8.89
CA ALA A 66 -12.23 -13.56 -10.32
C ALA A 66 -10.80 -13.45 -10.88
N LEU A 67 -9.89 -12.75 -10.17
CA LEU A 67 -8.46 -12.73 -10.50
C LEU A 67 -7.74 -14.02 -10.10
N ALA A 68 -8.41 -14.96 -9.44
CA ALA A 68 -7.83 -16.15 -8.83
C ALA A 68 -6.64 -15.80 -7.88
N PRO A 69 -6.85 -14.94 -6.90
CA PRO A 69 -5.81 -14.52 -5.98
C PRO A 69 -5.32 -15.73 -5.17
N LYS A 70 -4.07 -15.63 -4.65
CA LYS A 70 -3.63 -16.64 -3.69
C LYS A 70 -4.31 -16.38 -2.34
N ARG A 71 -4.98 -17.40 -1.82
CA ARG A 71 -5.46 -17.43 -0.45
C ARG A 71 -4.44 -18.15 0.43
N LEU A 72 -4.07 -17.50 1.54
CA LEU A 72 -3.06 -17.99 2.46
C LEU A 72 -3.71 -18.29 3.81
N LYS A 73 -3.46 -19.47 4.35
CA LYS A 73 -4.07 -19.96 5.60
C LYS A 73 -3.40 -19.42 6.86
N GLY A 74 -2.18 -18.87 6.73
CA GLY A 74 -1.43 -18.39 7.88
C GLY A 74 -0.14 -17.68 7.50
N VAL A 75 0.73 -17.54 8.50
CA VAL A 75 2.05 -16.90 8.39
C VAL A 75 3.12 -17.87 8.89
N ALA A 76 4.14 -18.13 8.10
CA ALA A 76 5.36 -18.83 8.51
C ALA A 76 6.40 -17.76 8.92
N ILE A 77 6.84 -17.80 10.16
CA ILE A 77 7.79 -16.84 10.71
C ILE A 77 9.09 -17.54 11.06
N SER A 78 10.20 -17.00 10.62
CA SER A 78 11.53 -17.43 11.02
C SER A 78 12.40 -16.25 11.47
N SER A 79 13.44 -16.54 12.24
CA SER A 79 14.33 -15.54 12.79
C SER A 79 15.77 -16.06 12.75
N TYR A 80 16.69 -15.28 12.14
CA TYR A 80 18.09 -15.65 11.98
C TYR A 80 18.25 -17.07 11.37
N GLU A 81 18.89 -17.99 12.10
CA GLU A 81 19.03 -19.40 11.74
C GLU A 81 18.09 -20.32 12.53
N SER A 82 17.15 -19.71 13.25
CA SER A 82 16.23 -20.41 14.15
C SER A 82 15.16 -21.18 13.40
N ALA A 83 14.46 -22.04 14.15
CA ALA A 83 13.31 -22.77 13.66
C ALA A 83 12.23 -21.84 13.11
N GLU A 84 11.47 -22.35 12.18
CA GLU A 84 10.30 -21.71 11.60
C GLU A 84 9.07 -22.04 12.43
N LEU A 85 8.22 -21.05 12.64
CA LEU A 85 6.94 -21.19 13.30
C LEU A 85 5.84 -20.89 12.29
N GLU A 86 4.98 -21.87 12.04
CA GLU A 86 3.76 -21.70 11.25
C GLU A 86 2.60 -21.38 12.17
N ILE A 87 1.84 -20.34 11.80
CA ILE A 87 0.68 -19.86 12.56
C ILE A 87 -0.49 -19.76 11.61
N ASP A 88 -1.49 -20.61 11.82
CA ASP A 88 -2.75 -20.55 11.07
C ASP A 88 -3.62 -19.38 11.55
N TYR A 89 -4.39 -18.79 10.64
CA TYR A 89 -5.43 -17.84 11.05
C TYR A 89 -6.53 -18.58 11.79
N PRO A 90 -6.98 -18.05 12.93
CA PRO A 90 -8.09 -18.64 13.66
C PRO A 90 -9.38 -18.58 12.82
N ALA A 91 -10.25 -19.56 13.02
CA ALA A 91 -11.61 -19.50 12.50
C ALA A 91 -12.26 -18.22 13.02
N SER A 92 -12.82 -17.41 12.12
CA SER A 92 -13.52 -16.20 12.52
C SER A 92 -14.92 -16.52 13.01
N THR A 93 -15.36 -15.82 14.06
CA THR A 93 -16.75 -15.82 14.52
C THR A 93 -17.62 -14.85 13.72
N GLU A 94 -17.02 -13.98 12.91
CA GLU A 94 -17.76 -13.03 12.07
C GLU A 94 -18.33 -13.71 10.83
N THR A 95 -19.61 -13.48 10.57
CA THR A 95 -20.31 -14.01 9.40
C THR A 95 -19.63 -13.49 8.12
N GLY A 96 -19.31 -14.42 7.20
CA GLY A 96 -18.67 -14.12 5.92
C GLY A 96 -17.17 -13.98 5.94
N SER A 97 -16.52 -14.02 7.12
CA SER A 97 -15.05 -14.06 7.22
C SER A 97 -14.53 -15.48 6.97
N ARG A 98 -13.44 -15.60 6.19
CA ARG A 98 -12.73 -16.87 5.96
C ARG A 98 -11.43 -16.87 6.77
N PRO A 99 -10.98 -18.02 7.28
CA PRO A 99 -9.70 -18.14 7.98
C PRO A 99 -8.53 -18.16 6.97
N SER A 100 -8.50 -17.18 6.07
CA SER A 100 -7.46 -17.06 5.05
C SER A 100 -7.33 -15.60 4.62
N SER A 101 -6.10 -15.17 4.41
CA SER A 101 -5.81 -13.87 3.84
C SER A 101 -5.81 -13.91 2.32
N LEU A 102 -5.98 -12.75 1.68
CA LEU A 102 -5.83 -12.57 0.25
C LEU A 102 -4.45 -11.97 -0.06
N SER A 103 -3.79 -12.52 -1.06
CA SER A 103 -2.57 -11.94 -1.62
C SER A 103 -2.84 -11.54 -3.07
N VAL A 104 -2.83 -10.23 -3.34
CA VAL A 104 -3.21 -9.62 -4.63
C VAL A 104 -2.27 -8.47 -4.96
N PRO A 105 -1.71 -8.41 -6.16
CA PRO A 105 -0.93 -7.26 -6.59
C PRO A 105 -1.71 -5.95 -6.48
N ARG A 106 -1.07 -4.93 -5.89
CA ARG A 106 -1.71 -3.64 -5.64
C ARG A 106 -2.17 -2.93 -6.91
N TYR A 107 -1.48 -3.11 -8.03
CA TYR A 107 -1.92 -2.52 -9.29
C TYR A 107 -3.25 -3.10 -9.78
N GLN A 108 -3.51 -4.39 -9.52
CA GLN A 108 -4.78 -5.05 -9.84
C GLN A 108 -5.86 -4.65 -8.83
N LEU A 109 -5.56 -4.77 -7.54
CA LEU A 109 -6.49 -4.45 -6.46
C LEU A 109 -6.98 -3.01 -6.56
N ASP A 110 -6.05 -2.05 -6.67
CA ASP A 110 -6.40 -0.63 -6.71
C ASP A 110 -7.21 -0.29 -7.97
N ALA A 111 -6.92 -0.93 -9.12
CA ALA A 111 -7.69 -0.76 -10.35
C ALA A 111 -9.10 -1.32 -10.24
N LEU A 112 -9.29 -2.47 -9.59
CA LEU A 112 -10.63 -3.04 -9.33
C LEU A 112 -11.46 -2.13 -8.42
N PHE A 113 -10.86 -1.61 -7.35
CA PHE A 113 -11.54 -0.65 -6.48
C PHE A 113 -11.97 0.59 -7.25
N LEU A 114 -11.07 1.16 -8.06
CA LEU A 114 -11.40 2.36 -8.83
C LEU A 114 -12.49 2.08 -9.88
N LYS A 115 -12.43 0.93 -10.54
CA LYS A 115 -13.47 0.49 -11.49
C LYS A 115 -14.83 0.37 -10.79
N GLN A 116 -14.87 -0.17 -9.57
CA GLN A 116 -16.10 -0.23 -8.78
C GLN A 116 -16.61 1.19 -8.45
N VAL A 117 -15.73 2.10 -8.05
CA VAL A 117 -16.11 3.50 -7.81
C VAL A 117 -16.67 4.15 -9.10
N GLN A 118 -16.03 3.92 -10.25
CA GLN A 118 -16.48 4.44 -11.56
C GLN A 118 -17.85 3.89 -12.00
N SER A 119 -18.22 2.68 -11.52
CA SER A 119 -19.53 2.10 -11.82
C SER A 119 -20.69 2.69 -10.99
N THR A 120 -20.38 3.56 -10.05
CA THR A 120 -21.35 4.27 -9.20
C THR A 120 -21.56 5.71 -9.66
N GLY A 121 -22.27 6.51 -8.88
CA GLY A 121 -22.47 7.94 -9.12
C GLY A 121 -21.24 8.83 -8.80
N VAL A 122 -20.18 8.28 -8.22
CA VAL A 122 -18.99 9.04 -7.83
C VAL A 122 -18.29 9.63 -9.05
N LYS A 123 -17.96 10.91 -9.00
CA LYS A 123 -17.17 11.57 -10.05
C LYS A 123 -15.68 11.35 -9.83
N VAL A 124 -15.08 10.51 -10.65
CA VAL A 124 -13.64 10.19 -10.58
C VAL A 124 -12.82 11.14 -11.46
N PHE A 125 -11.75 11.68 -10.90
CA PHE A 125 -10.74 12.52 -11.53
C PHE A 125 -9.37 11.85 -11.40
N GLU A 126 -9.00 11.00 -12.35
CA GLU A 126 -7.63 10.47 -12.47
C GLU A 126 -6.69 11.56 -12.99
N GLN A 127 -5.38 11.42 -12.72
CA GLN A 127 -4.35 12.36 -13.14
C GLN A 127 -4.60 13.80 -12.65
N HIS A 128 -5.35 13.95 -11.57
CA HIS A 128 -5.65 15.22 -10.92
C HIS A 128 -4.93 15.31 -9.58
N LYS A 129 -3.78 15.94 -9.56
CA LYS A 129 -2.96 16.10 -8.37
C LYS A 129 -3.47 17.25 -7.52
N VAL A 130 -4.14 16.93 -6.43
CA VAL A 130 -4.45 17.93 -5.40
C VAL A 130 -3.17 18.37 -4.71
N THR A 131 -2.95 19.69 -4.61
CA THR A 131 -1.74 20.26 -4.02
C THR A 131 -2.03 21.17 -2.83
N ASP A 132 -3.26 21.66 -2.70
CA ASP A 132 -3.65 22.56 -1.62
C ASP A 132 -5.17 22.52 -1.39
N PHE A 133 -5.59 23.11 -0.27
CA PHE A 133 -6.99 23.28 0.10
C PHE A 133 -7.47 24.69 -0.23
N ILE A 134 -8.77 24.83 -0.48
CA ILE A 134 -9.50 26.10 -0.56
C ILE A 134 -10.12 26.33 0.80
N PHE A 135 -9.95 27.54 1.33
CA PHE A 135 -10.53 27.94 2.61
C PHE A 135 -11.63 28.98 2.41
N ASP A 136 -12.68 28.85 3.20
CA ASP A 136 -13.75 29.84 3.34
C ASP A 136 -14.03 30.03 4.83
N ASN A 137 -13.93 31.28 5.30
CA ASN A 137 -14.09 31.61 6.73
C ASN A 137 -13.26 30.75 7.69
N GLY A 138 -12.04 30.36 7.29
CA GLY A 138 -11.14 29.52 8.08
C GLY A 138 -11.40 28.02 8.00
N CYS A 139 -12.49 27.59 7.36
CA CYS A 139 -12.83 26.18 7.14
C CYS A 139 -12.38 25.71 5.75
N VAL A 140 -12.04 24.42 5.62
CA VAL A 140 -11.75 23.82 4.32
C VAL A 140 -13.05 23.73 3.52
N ALA A 141 -13.09 24.39 2.35
CA ALA A 141 -14.25 24.47 1.46
C ALA A 141 -13.99 23.86 0.08
N GLY A 142 -12.89 23.13 -0.10
CA GLY A 142 -12.55 22.50 -1.36
C GLY A 142 -11.07 22.22 -1.54
N VAL A 143 -10.70 21.88 -2.76
CA VAL A 143 -9.33 21.56 -3.16
C VAL A 143 -8.93 22.25 -4.44
N ARG A 144 -7.61 22.44 -4.64
CA ARG A 144 -7.02 22.91 -5.88
C ARG A 144 -5.76 22.14 -6.22
N GLY A 145 -5.42 22.13 -7.51
CA GLY A 145 -4.27 21.40 -7.98
C GLY A 145 -4.06 21.52 -9.48
N TRP A 146 -3.46 20.48 -10.08
CA TRP A 146 -3.09 20.42 -11.49
C TRP A 146 -3.55 19.09 -12.09
N ASP A 147 -4.04 19.15 -13.32
CA ASP A 147 -4.32 17.96 -14.14
C ASP A 147 -3.03 17.45 -14.83
N GLU A 148 -3.17 16.44 -15.69
CA GLU A 148 -2.08 15.85 -16.46
C GLU A 148 -1.37 16.86 -17.37
N ASN A 149 -2.09 17.87 -17.87
CA ASN A 149 -1.60 18.90 -18.77
C ASN A 149 -1.00 20.09 -18.02
N ARG A 150 -0.85 20.00 -16.69
CA ARG A 150 -0.45 21.13 -15.83
C ARG A 150 -1.46 22.28 -15.83
N THR A 151 -2.70 22.03 -16.25
CA THR A 151 -3.79 22.99 -16.13
C THR A 151 -4.30 23.02 -14.69
N SER A 152 -4.47 24.21 -14.15
CA SER A 152 -4.99 24.36 -12.78
C SER A 152 -6.46 23.97 -12.72
N PHE A 153 -6.84 23.27 -11.68
CA PHE A 153 -8.23 22.97 -11.37
C PHE A 153 -8.58 23.37 -9.93
N SER A 154 -9.86 23.59 -9.70
CA SER A 154 -10.43 23.86 -8.37
C SER A 154 -11.81 23.21 -8.28
N LEU A 155 -12.04 22.51 -7.17
CA LEU A 155 -13.32 21.89 -6.84
C LEU A 155 -13.76 22.35 -5.44
N LYS A 156 -15.05 22.64 -5.27
CA LYS A 156 -15.63 23.00 -3.97
C LYS A 156 -16.35 21.81 -3.35
N ALA A 157 -16.30 21.72 -2.02
CA ALA A 157 -17.08 20.75 -1.27
C ALA A 157 -17.38 21.23 0.15
N LYS A 158 -18.41 20.66 0.76
CA LYS A 158 -18.73 20.89 2.18
C LYS A 158 -17.73 20.18 3.11
N LEU A 159 -17.18 19.03 2.66
CA LEU A 159 -16.19 18.24 3.38
C LEU A 159 -15.11 17.75 2.44
N VAL A 160 -13.87 17.68 2.93
CA VAL A 160 -12.73 17.06 2.22
C VAL A 160 -12.15 15.95 3.07
N VAL A 161 -12.05 14.75 2.51
CA VAL A 161 -11.42 13.58 3.11
C VAL A 161 -10.08 13.35 2.43
N ASP A 162 -8.98 13.42 3.17
CA ASP A 162 -7.64 13.18 2.63
C ASP A 162 -7.19 11.73 2.91
N ALA A 163 -7.36 10.88 1.91
CA ALA A 163 -6.90 9.49 1.86
C ALA A 163 -5.60 9.32 1.03
N GLY A 164 -4.80 10.35 0.89
CA GLY A 164 -3.56 10.40 0.09
C GLY A 164 -2.42 9.54 0.64
N GLY A 165 -2.62 8.85 1.78
CA GLY A 165 -1.65 7.96 2.39
C GLY A 165 -0.45 8.71 2.95
N ARG A 166 0.76 8.17 2.81
CA ARG A 166 1.99 8.74 3.39
C ARG A 166 2.32 10.17 2.92
N ASN A 167 1.84 10.53 1.75
CA ASN A 167 2.07 11.83 1.12
C ASN A 167 0.79 12.68 1.08
N ALA A 168 -0.15 12.41 2.00
CA ALA A 168 -1.39 13.16 2.09
C ALA A 168 -1.13 14.68 2.19
N VAL A 169 -1.92 15.45 1.48
CA VAL A 169 -1.75 16.92 1.39
C VAL A 169 -1.92 17.57 2.77
N SER A 170 -2.86 17.04 3.55
CA SER A 170 -3.13 17.50 4.93
C SER A 170 -1.93 17.32 5.85
N LEU A 171 -1.18 16.23 5.73
CA LEU A 171 0.01 15.96 6.54
C LEU A 171 1.05 17.07 6.39
N LYS A 172 1.24 17.54 5.17
CA LYS A 172 2.18 18.63 4.85
C LYS A 172 1.60 19.99 5.21
N LYS A 173 0.36 20.26 4.78
CA LYS A 173 -0.29 21.57 4.93
C LYS A 173 -0.44 21.97 6.38
N PHE A 174 -0.82 21.05 7.24
CA PHE A 174 -1.05 21.29 8.67
C PHE A 174 0.11 20.84 9.57
N SER A 175 1.25 20.47 8.99
CA SER A 175 2.42 19.99 9.73
C SER A 175 2.09 18.85 10.72
N LEU A 176 1.25 17.90 10.27
CA LEU A 176 0.77 16.80 11.11
C LEU A 176 1.73 15.63 11.15
N LYS A 177 2.61 15.49 10.15
CA LYS A 177 3.57 14.39 10.08
C LYS A 177 4.66 14.58 11.13
N GLN A 178 4.84 13.56 11.97
CA GLN A 178 5.93 13.47 12.92
C GLN A 178 6.87 12.36 12.48
N GLU A 179 8.13 12.69 12.29
CA GLU A 179 9.15 11.68 12.02
C GLU A 179 9.40 10.86 13.30
N PRO A 180 9.54 9.54 13.20
CA PRO A 180 9.82 8.71 14.35
C PRO A 180 11.17 9.07 14.96
N LYS A 181 11.28 8.95 16.28
CA LYS A 181 12.58 9.04 16.94
C LYS A 181 13.44 7.86 16.49
N GLY A 182 14.57 8.14 15.85
CA GLY A 182 15.52 7.13 15.33
C GLY A 182 15.58 7.11 13.80
N ASN A 183 16.30 6.11 13.29
CA ASN A 183 16.48 5.94 11.84
C ASN A 183 15.16 5.46 11.21
N GLY A 184 14.70 6.16 10.18
CA GLY A 184 13.52 5.76 9.41
C GLY A 184 13.72 4.38 8.76
N LYS A 185 12.61 3.75 8.34
CA LYS A 185 12.65 2.48 7.61
C LYS A 185 12.48 2.71 6.11
N ILE A 186 13.19 1.89 5.33
CA ILE A 186 13.06 1.83 3.87
C ILE A 186 12.54 0.44 3.50
N ALA A 187 11.59 0.37 2.57
CA ALA A 187 11.19 -0.87 1.95
C ALA A 187 11.64 -0.93 0.50
N PHE A 188 12.06 -2.12 0.11
CA PHE A 188 12.31 -2.53 -1.26
C PHE A 188 11.32 -3.64 -1.61
N SER A 189 10.86 -3.69 -2.84
CA SER A 189 9.94 -4.72 -3.31
C SER A 189 10.21 -5.03 -4.77
N ALA A 190 10.19 -6.32 -5.12
CA ALA A 190 10.19 -6.79 -6.49
C ALA A 190 9.35 -8.08 -6.61
N TYR A 191 8.84 -8.36 -7.81
CA TYR A 191 8.23 -9.64 -8.11
C TYR A 191 9.29 -10.64 -8.60
N TRP A 192 9.11 -11.87 -8.13
CA TRP A 192 9.95 -12.99 -8.46
C TRP A 192 9.10 -14.16 -8.97
N GLN A 193 9.64 -14.94 -9.88
CA GLN A 193 9.05 -16.17 -10.40
C GLN A 193 9.82 -17.38 -9.85
N GLY A 194 9.10 -18.44 -9.47
CA GLY A 194 9.74 -19.68 -9.05
C GLY A 194 10.28 -19.68 -7.60
N VAL A 195 9.81 -18.78 -6.75
CA VAL A 195 10.19 -18.75 -5.32
C VAL A 195 9.67 -20.00 -4.60
N ARG A 196 10.53 -20.66 -3.84
CA ARG A 196 10.16 -21.80 -3.00
C ARG A 196 9.53 -21.31 -1.70
N LEU A 197 8.21 -21.31 -1.63
CA LEU A 197 7.45 -20.87 -0.47
C LEU A 197 6.83 -22.07 0.26
N PRO A 198 6.65 -22.00 1.60
CA PRO A 198 5.76 -22.90 2.31
C PRO A 198 4.36 -22.86 1.69
N ASP A 199 3.72 -24.03 1.55
CA ASP A 199 2.40 -24.11 0.96
C ASP A 199 1.37 -23.34 1.78
N ASP A 200 0.67 -22.42 1.09
CA ASP A 200 -0.45 -21.64 1.63
C ASP A 200 -0.11 -20.72 2.82
N TYR A 201 1.16 -20.42 3.03
CA TYR A 201 1.58 -19.41 4.01
C TYR A 201 2.22 -18.18 3.35
N CYS A 202 2.02 -17.03 3.97
CA CYS A 202 2.90 -15.89 3.81
C CYS A 202 4.16 -16.13 4.66
N TYR A 203 5.32 -15.82 4.12
CA TYR A 203 6.58 -16.01 4.82
C TYR A 203 7.13 -14.69 5.34
N MET A 204 7.56 -14.67 6.61
CA MET A 204 8.25 -13.55 7.22
C MET A 204 9.56 -14.01 7.86
N HIS A 205 10.65 -13.41 7.44
CA HIS A 205 11.96 -13.67 8.05
C HIS A 205 12.49 -12.41 8.73
N VAL A 206 12.74 -12.50 10.04
CA VAL A 206 13.25 -11.41 10.85
C VAL A 206 14.74 -11.62 11.13
N SER A 207 15.58 -10.75 10.62
CA SER A 207 17.03 -10.73 10.87
C SER A 207 17.59 -9.37 10.55
N ARG A 208 18.73 -8.98 11.18
CA ARG A 208 19.39 -7.74 10.80
C ARG A 208 19.70 -7.71 9.30
N PRO A 209 19.56 -6.54 8.66
CA PRO A 209 19.21 -5.22 9.21
C PRO A 209 17.72 -4.91 9.30
N GLY A 210 16.83 -5.88 9.20
CA GLY A 210 15.38 -5.66 9.24
C GLY A 210 14.58 -6.95 9.10
N TYR A 211 13.62 -7.00 8.17
CA TYR A 211 12.85 -8.20 7.89
C TYR A 211 12.52 -8.33 6.40
N THR A 212 12.27 -9.56 5.97
CA THR A 212 11.81 -9.87 4.63
C THR A 212 10.42 -10.50 4.72
N GLY A 213 9.47 -9.99 3.93
CA GLY A 213 8.17 -10.60 3.72
C GLY A 213 8.11 -11.19 2.31
N ILE A 214 7.63 -12.42 2.16
CA ILE A 214 7.46 -13.06 0.85
C ILE A 214 6.05 -13.65 0.80
N SER A 215 5.29 -13.28 -0.22
CA SER A 215 3.93 -13.77 -0.43
C SER A 215 3.73 -14.21 -1.88
N SER A 216 3.18 -15.39 -2.09
CA SER A 216 2.68 -15.75 -3.42
C SER A 216 1.53 -14.83 -3.81
N VAL A 217 1.56 -14.30 -5.02
CA VAL A 217 0.50 -13.46 -5.59
C VAL A 217 -0.26 -14.16 -6.73
N GLY A 218 -0.12 -15.46 -6.83
CA GLY A 218 -0.69 -16.28 -7.89
C GLY A 218 0.22 -16.41 -9.12
N ASN A 219 -0.15 -17.31 -10.03
CA ASN A 219 0.55 -17.55 -11.30
C ASN A 219 2.06 -17.84 -11.17
N GLY A 220 2.47 -18.51 -10.07
CA GLY A 220 3.88 -18.84 -9.78
C GLY A 220 4.73 -17.62 -9.41
N ARG A 221 4.13 -16.42 -9.26
CA ARG A 221 4.81 -15.20 -8.87
C ARG A 221 4.72 -14.98 -7.36
N ALA A 222 5.75 -14.38 -6.81
CA ALA A 222 5.80 -13.93 -5.42
C ALA A 222 6.26 -12.47 -5.33
N ASN A 223 5.67 -11.73 -4.42
CA ASN A 223 6.17 -10.42 -4.01
C ASN A 223 7.19 -10.60 -2.90
N VAL A 224 8.43 -10.16 -3.12
CA VAL A 224 9.52 -10.22 -2.14
C VAL A 224 9.79 -8.81 -1.65
N VAL A 225 9.48 -8.56 -0.38
CA VAL A 225 9.62 -7.25 0.26
C VAL A 225 10.74 -7.32 1.30
N LEU A 226 11.70 -6.42 1.21
CA LEU A 226 12.75 -6.21 2.20
C LEU A 226 12.50 -4.87 2.91
N VAL A 227 12.40 -4.89 4.23
CA VAL A 227 12.29 -3.68 5.06
C VAL A 227 13.50 -3.60 5.98
N VAL A 228 14.23 -2.50 5.90
CA VAL A 228 15.45 -2.28 6.69
C VAL A 228 15.44 -0.92 7.38
N ASP A 229 16.25 -0.79 8.42
CA ASP A 229 16.56 0.51 8.99
C ASP A 229 17.40 1.33 8.01
N ARG A 230 17.13 2.61 7.90
CA ARG A 230 17.83 3.50 6.93
C ARG A 230 19.35 3.50 7.14
N SER A 231 19.78 3.41 8.39
CA SER A 231 21.21 3.31 8.74
C SER A 231 21.91 2.09 8.13
N ALA A 232 21.17 1.06 7.76
CA ALA A 232 21.78 -0.10 7.10
C ALA A 232 22.33 0.23 5.71
N LEU A 233 21.78 1.23 5.04
CA LEU A 233 22.31 1.73 3.76
C LEU A 233 23.66 2.44 3.93
N ASP A 234 23.86 3.07 5.08
CA ASP A 234 25.10 3.79 5.39
C ASP A 234 26.21 2.85 5.89
N GLY A 235 25.82 1.73 6.55
CA GLY A 235 26.74 0.76 7.14
C GLY A 235 27.32 -0.27 6.17
N GLU A 236 26.74 -0.46 4.99
CA GLU A 236 27.26 -1.33 3.93
C GLU A 236 28.05 -0.55 2.86
N ARG A 237 28.62 0.58 3.23
CA ARG A 237 29.66 1.21 2.42
C ARG A 237 30.87 0.28 2.44
N ASP A 238 31.04 -0.50 1.39
CA ASP A 238 32.32 -1.11 1.10
C ASP A 238 33.33 0.07 0.92
N GLU A 239 34.32 0.15 1.76
CA GLU A 239 35.38 1.19 1.70
C GLU A 239 36.08 1.27 0.33
N ARG A 240 35.81 0.31 -0.55
CA ARG A 240 36.33 0.23 -1.91
C ARG A 240 35.44 0.81 -2.99
N VAL A 241 34.16 1.20 -2.64
CA VAL A 241 33.20 1.74 -3.59
C VAL A 241 32.65 3.05 -3.06
N GLU A 242 33.15 4.16 -3.53
CA GLU A 242 32.72 5.54 -3.19
C GLU A 242 31.27 5.90 -3.58
N LYS A 243 30.47 4.96 -4.02
CA LYS A 243 29.07 5.19 -4.42
C LYS A 243 28.14 4.35 -3.58
N VAL A 244 27.09 5.00 -3.04
CA VAL A 244 25.90 4.35 -2.51
C VAL A 244 25.49 3.24 -3.48
N ALA A 245 25.48 2.00 -3.02
CA ALA A 245 25.10 0.86 -3.85
C ALA A 245 23.72 1.14 -4.45
N LYS A 246 23.56 0.85 -5.75
CA LYS A 246 22.24 1.01 -6.40
C LYS A 246 21.19 0.25 -5.55
N PRO A 247 19.97 0.76 -5.38
CA PRO A 247 18.93 0.12 -4.56
C PRO A 247 18.76 -1.37 -4.85
N GLU A 248 18.89 -1.77 -6.09
CA GLU A 248 18.80 -3.15 -6.56
C GLU A 248 19.97 -4.01 -6.05
N THR A 249 21.20 -3.51 -6.13
CA THR A 249 22.40 -4.22 -5.63
C THR A 249 22.31 -4.45 -4.12
N PHE A 250 21.88 -3.42 -3.36
CA PHE A 250 21.66 -3.54 -1.92
C PHE A 250 20.58 -4.58 -1.60
N TYR A 251 19.43 -4.52 -2.30
CA TYR A 251 18.32 -5.44 -2.12
C TYR A 251 18.76 -6.91 -2.30
N HIS A 252 19.41 -7.22 -3.42
CA HIS A 252 19.92 -8.56 -3.69
C HIS A 252 20.96 -9.02 -2.65
N HIS A 253 21.90 -8.13 -2.31
CA HIS A 253 22.96 -8.45 -1.34
C HIS A 253 22.35 -8.85 0.02
N VAL A 254 21.41 -8.06 0.54
CA VAL A 254 20.77 -8.36 1.83
C VAL A 254 19.90 -9.63 1.76
N LEU A 255 19.17 -9.85 0.67
CA LEU A 255 18.38 -11.07 0.52
C LEU A 255 19.26 -12.32 0.54
N MET A 256 20.39 -12.29 -0.16
CA MET A 256 21.27 -13.46 -0.31
C MET A 256 22.23 -13.69 0.89
N LYS A 257 22.33 -12.76 1.83
CA LYS A 257 23.13 -12.94 3.07
C LYS A 257 22.61 -14.07 3.96
N ASN A 258 21.29 -14.23 4.06
CA ASN A 258 20.70 -15.25 4.93
C ASN A 258 20.52 -16.55 4.17
N CYS A 259 20.90 -17.66 4.76
CA CYS A 259 20.86 -19.00 4.14
C CYS A 259 19.44 -19.42 3.76
N ARG A 260 18.43 -19.18 4.62
CA ARG A 260 17.02 -19.48 4.36
C ARG A 260 16.46 -18.71 3.18
N ARG A 261 16.66 -17.38 3.14
CA ARG A 261 16.22 -16.57 2.01
C ARG A 261 16.88 -16.98 0.70
N ARG A 262 18.18 -17.28 0.76
CA ARG A 262 18.95 -17.77 -0.39
C ARG A 262 18.40 -19.10 -0.89
N GLU A 263 18.08 -20.04 0.00
CA GLU A 263 17.47 -21.34 -0.35
C GLU A 263 16.12 -21.16 -1.05
N MET A 264 15.30 -20.22 -0.59
CA MET A 264 14.00 -19.93 -1.20
C MET A 264 14.11 -19.24 -2.58
N LEU A 265 15.17 -18.45 -2.80
CA LEU A 265 15.35 -17.61 -3.96
C LEU A 265 16.38 -18.10 -4.97
N GLN A 266 17.18 -19.13 -4.67
CA GLN A 266 18.33 -19.54 -5.48
C GLN A 266 17.99 -19.92 -6.92
N ASP A 267 16.80 -20.51 -7.13
CA ASP A 267 16.31 -20.91 -8.45
C ASP A 267 15.20 -19.99 -8.97
N ALA A 268 14.96 -18.90 -8.26
CA ALA A 268 13.94 -17.93 -8.61
C ALA A 268 14.54 -16.79 -9.45
N GLU A 269 13.73 -16.25 -10.35
CA GLU A 269 14.08 -15.13 -11.21
C GLU A 269 13.31 -13.87 -10.79
N GLN A 270 14.02 -12.75 -10.66
CA GLN A 270 13.38 -11.44 -10.51
C GLN A 270 12.79 -11.00 -11.84
N VAL A 271 11.47 -10.82 -11.89
CA VAL A 271 10.74 -10.51 -13.12
C VAL A 271 10.37 -9.04 -13.31
N GLU A 272 10.60 -8.21 -12.30
CA GLU A 272 10.38 -6.76 -12.35
C GLU A 272 11.50 -6.01 -11.61
N ALA A 273 11.75 -4.76 -12.01
CA ALA A 273 12.74 -3.90 -11.35
C ALA A 273 12.41 -3.68 -9.86
N VAL A 274 13.43 -3.55 -9.03
CA VAL A 274 13.29 -3.24 -7.62
C VAL A 274 12.71 -1.84 -7.44
N ARG A 275 11.62 -1.76 -6.70
CA ARG A 275 11.00 -0.51 -6.28
C ARG A 275 11.33 -0.24 -4.82
N SER A 276 11.56 1.00 -4.48
CA SER A 276 11.84 1.38 -3.10
C SER A 276 10.91 2.47 -2.61
N VAL A 277 10.75 2.52 -1.29
CA VAL A 277 9.98 3.56 -0.63
C VAL A 277 10.56 3.87 0.75
N GLU A 278 10.79 5.16 0.98
CA GLU A 278 11.29 5.69 2.24
C GLU A 278 10.18 6.11 3.19
N SER A 279 10.55 6.42 4.42
CA SER A 279 9.65 6.95 5.46
C SER A 279 8.41 6.08 5.68
N LEU A 280 8.62 4.77 5.84
CA LEU A 280 7.52 3.82 6.10
C LEU A 280 6.85 4.06 7.44
N ALA A 281 7.63 4.44 8.45
CA ALA A 281 7.12 4.72 9.79
C ALA A 281 7.03 6.23 9.99
N PHE A 282 5.88 6.72 10.38
CA PHE A 282 5.65 8.07 10.87
C PHE A 282 4.45 8.08 11.81
N ALA A 283 4.39 9.07 12.69
CA ALA A 283 3.22 9.33 13.51
C ALA A 283 2.47 10.55 12.95
N VAL A 284 1.19 10.58 13.22
CA VAL A 284 0.35 11.75 12.91
C VAL A 284 0.03 12.45 14.24
N ARG A 285 0.33 13.74 14.31
CA ARG A 285 -0.06 14.54 15.46
C ARG A 285 -1.58 14.69 15.46
N PRO A 286 -2.27 14.26 16.52
CA PRO A 286 -3.70 14.50 16.64
C PRO A 286 -3.93 16.01 16.70
N VAL A 287 -4.87 16.49 15.88
CA VAL A 287 -5.36 17.86 15.97
C VAL A 287 -6.77 17.77 16.52
N PRO A 288 -7.04 18.36 17.69
CA PRO A 288 -8.42 18.52 18.11
C PRO A 288 -9.10 19.45 17.09
N CYS A 289 -9.97 18.91 16.28
CA CYS A 289 -10.83 19.72 15.44
C CYS A 289 -12.01 20.17 16.30
N SER A 290 -12.11 21.46 16.55
CA SER A 290 -13.41 22.09 16.69
C SER A 290 -14.03 22.03 15.30
N GLY A 291 -15.06 21.21 15.13
CA GLY A 291 -15.78 21.02 13.88
C GLY A 291 -16.35 22.30 13.30
#